data_48d7684ec48ab0b1926cf45481eab8c2
#
_entry.id   48d7684ec48ab0b1926cf45481eab8c2
#
_cell.length_a   1.000
_cell.length_b   1.000
_cell.length_c   1.000
_cell.angle_alpha   90.00
_cell.angle_beta   90.00
_cell.angle_gamma   90.00
#
_symmetry.space_group_name_H-M   'P 1'
#
loop_
_entity.id
_entity.type
_entity.pdbx_description
1 polymer ?
#
loop_
_entity_poly.entity_id
_entity_poly.type
_entity_poly.pdbx_seq_one_letter_code
_entity_poly.pdbx_strand_id
1 'polypeptide(L)'
;MKKFLSKYGAYVIAALVFVLITLVYCAPAFQGKVLSQSDTMQWKGMAHTLKEYNETADVPANWTNSMFSGMPSYQITVKNPGNPVTAVIWYVDQFFRKLATLFFDSIFGLLLGYFIGFFIMLRSFGVNKWLSIVGSIAVSMSSYFFLIIPAGHEGKALTLGMMAPVIGGFFLIFRRKYALGAALVMLYSSIGMMKHPQMSYYLLMMMALFGVAEIYIHVKEQKLKELAIALAVFVGAVGVGVGTGYSTLKANSEYLKETIRGGHSELQAGGERQKGLDIDYATAWSYGVGETMTLMIPNFKGGASTTNVGENSVIYDEIISQGYPRSTARGFAEGCPTYWGEQPFTAGPVYVGAIVCFLFLLGCMVVKGPYKWALLASTVFSVLLSWGHNFMGLTELFFNYFPFYNKF
;
A
#
# COMPACT_ATOMS: atom_id res chain seq x y z
N MET A 1 -0.19 -36.80 18.77
CA MET A 1 -0.93 -35.58 19.09
C MET A 1 -0.10 -34.60 19.93
N LYS A 2 0.42 -34.94 21.12
CA LYS A 2 1.23 -34.02 21.96
C LYS A 2 2.44 -33.41 21.25
N LYS A 3 3.27 -34.18 20.52
CA LYS A 3 4.42 -33.66 19.75
C LYS A 3 4.02 -32.72 18.61
N PHE A 4 2.90 -32.97 17.95
CA PHE A 4 2.36 -32.07 16.90
C PHE A 4 1.92 -30.75 17.50
N LEU A 5 1.12 -30.77 18.56
CA LEU A 5 0.64 -29.57 19.25
C LEU A 5 1.79 -28.72 19.84
N SER A 6 2.85 -29.35 20.40
CA SER A 6 4.00 -28.58 20.89
C SER A 6 4.77 -27.88 19.77
N LYS A 7 4.85 -28.48 18.60
CA LYS A 7 5.57 -27.92 17.44
C LYS A 7 4.74 -26.90 16.66
N TYR A 8 3.47 -27.22 16.39
CA TYR A 8 2.62 -26.47 15.48
C TYR A 8 1.45 -25.74 16.16
N GLY A 9 1.17 -25.99 17.42
CA GLY A 9 0.01 -25.44 18.14
C GLY A 9 -0.10 -23.92 18.06
N ALA A 10 1.00 -23.19 18.18
CA ALA A 10 0.95 -21.73 18.05
C ALA A 10 0.59 -21.24 16.63
N TYR A 11 0.93 -21.98 15.57
CA TYR A 11 0.55 -21.63 14.20
C TYR A 11 -0.94 -21.90 13.97
N VAL A 12 -1.46 -22.98 14.54
CA VAL A 12 -2.91 -23.29 14.51
C VAL A 12 -3.67 -22.22 15.28
N ILE A 13 -3.20 -21.83 16.47
CA ILE A 13 -3.81 -20.74 17.25
C ILE A 13 -3.74 -19.43 16.49
N ALA A 14 -2.61 -19.10 15.85
CA ALA A 14 -2.48 -17.91 15.02
C ALA A 14 -3.56 -17.88 13.93
N ALA A 15 -3.70 -18.97 13.18
CA ALA A 15 -4.69 -19.08 12.12
C ALA A 15 -6.12 -18.91 12.65
N LEU A 16 -6.47 -19.58 13.77
CA LEU A 16 -7.78 -19.47 14.39
C LEU A 16 -8.07 -18.04 14.89
N VAL A 17 -7.10 -17.40 15.54
CA VAL A 17 -7.25 -16.04 16.06
C VAL A 17 -7.42 -15.05 14.90
N PHE A 18 -6.61 -15.15 13.85
CA PHE A 18 -6.70 -14.26 12.70
C PHE A 18 -8.02 -14.40 11.95
N VAL A 19 -8.47 -15.63 11.74
CA VAL A 19 -9.79 -15.91 11.16
C VAL A 19 -10.90 -15.36 12.05
N LEU A 20 -10.85 -15.61 13.36
CA LEU A 20 -11.87 -15.12 14.29
C LEU A 20 -11.98 -13.59 14.29
N ILE A 21 -10.83 -12.88 14.40
CA ILE A 21 -10.83 -11.42 14.37
C ILE A 21 -11.39 -10.90 13.03
N THR A 22 -10.99 -11.53 11.92
CA THR A 22 -11.48 -11.16 10.59
C THR A 22 -12.97 -11.37 10.45
N LEU A 23 -13.50 -12.52 10.93
CA LEU A 23 -14.94 -12.83 10.92
C LEU A 23 -15.74 -11.81 11.75
N VAL A 24 -15.26 -11.49 12.95
CA VAL A 24 -15.92 -10.52 13.84
C VAL A 24 -15.92 -9.12 13.20
N TYR A 25 -14.78 -8.69 12.67
CA TYR A 25 -14.66 -7.37 12.04
C TYR A 25 -15.49 -7.25 10.76
N CYS A 26 -15.48 -8.29 9.92
CA CYS A 26 -16.23 -8.33 8.68
C CYS A 26 -17.68 -8.85 8.85
N ALA A 27 -18.19 -8.98 10.07
CA ALA A 27 -19.54 -9.48 10.35
C ALA A 27 -20.66 -8.79 9.53
N PRO A 28 -20.63 -7.46 9.25
CA PRO A 28 -21.62 -6.81 8.41
C PRO A 28 -21.68 -7.37 6.98
N ALA A 29 -20.57 -7.84 6.42
CA ALA A 29 -20.53 -8.42 5.08
C ALA A 29 -21.33 -9.74 5.02
N PHE A 30 -21.34 -10.54 6.09
CA PHE A 30 -22.15 -11.74 6.19
C PHE A 30 -23.66 -11.46 6.35
N GLN A 31 -24.02 -10.20 6.66
CA GLN A 31 -25.38 -9.71 6.70
C GLN A 31 -25.83 -9.13 5.33
N GLY A 32 -25.06 -9.34 4.28
CA GLY A 32 -25.32 -8.80 2.94
C GLY A 32 -24.98 -7.32 2.77
N LYS A 33 -24.32 -6.68 3.75
CA LYS A 33 -23.88 -5.29 3.62
C LYS A 33 -22.62 -5.22 2.76
N VAL A 34 -22.58 -4.25 1.86
CA VAL A 34 -21.46 -4.00 0.97
C VAL A 34 -20.81 -2.67 1.37
N LEU A 35 -19.49 -2.64 1.36
CA LEU A 35 -18.77 -1.40 1.61
C LEU A 35 -18.96 -0.46 0.41
N SER A 36 -19.41 0.76 0.70
CA SER A 36 -19.49 1.82 -0.30
C SER A 36 -18.10 2.42 -0.48
N GLN A 37 -17.51 2.18 -1.65
CA GLN A 37 -16.17 2.64 -2.01
C GLN A 37 -16.29 3.58 -3.21
N SER A 38 -16.02 4.86 -3.00
CA SER A 38 -16.20 5.89 -4.02
C SER A 38 -15.40 5.61 -5.29
N ASP A 39 -14.11 5.31 -5.17
CA ASP A 39 -13.23 5.03 -6.31
C ASP A 39 -13.67 3.77 -7.09
N THR A 40 -14.09 2.73 -6.36
CA THR A 40 -14.60 1.49 -6.99
C THR A 40 -15.90 1.74 -7.76
N MET A 41 -16.79 2.57 -7.23
CA MET A 41 -18.03 2.93 -7.92
C MET A 41 -17.76 3.76 -9.17
N GLN A 42 -16.86 4.74 -9.09
CA GLN A 42 -16.45 5.55 -10.24
C GLN A 42 -15.80 4.67 -11.31
N TRP A 43 -14.87 3.79 -10.92
CA TRP A 43 -14.26 2.85 -11.85
C TRP A 43 -15.29 1.95 -12.54
N LYS A 44 -16.27 1.40 -11.80
CA LYS A 44 -17.34 0.58 -12.39
C LYS A 44 -18.16 1.37 -13.41
N GLY A 45 -18.48 2.62 -13.11
CA GLY A 45 -19.19 3.49 -14.04
C GLY A 45 -18.38 3.76 -15.31
N MET A 46 -17.10 4.10 -15.16
CA MET A 46 -16.19 4.36 -16.29
C MET A 46 -15.93 3.13 -17.16
N ALA A 47 -15.86 1.96 -16.57
CA ALA A 47 -15.61 0.69 -17.27
C ALA A 47 -16.88 0.05 -17.85
N HIS A 48 -18.07 0.54 -17.53
CA HIS A 48 -19.35 -0.12 -17.84
C HIS A 48 -19.53 -0.39 -19.32
N THR A 49 -19.48 0.64 -20.16
CA THR A 49 -19.68 0.54 -21.61
C THR A 49 -18.66 -0.40 -22.27
N LEU A 50 -17.39 -0.32 -21.81
CA LEU A 50 -16.32 -1.17 -22.32
C LEU A 50 -16.54 -2.63 -21.93
N LYS A 51 -17.00 -2.88 -20.72
CA LYS A 51 -17.31 -4.23 -20.21
C LYS A 51 -18.50 -4.83 -20.98
N GLU A 52 -19.58 -4.09 -21.11
CA GLU A 52 -20.78 -4.50 -21.85
C GLU A 52 -20.45 -4.82 -23.31
N TYR A 53 -19.68 -3.98 -24.01
CA TYR A 53 -19.20 -4.28 -25.36
C TYR A 53 -18.37 -5.56 -25.40
N ASN A 54 -17.42 -5.74 -24.49
CA ASN A 54 -16.52 -6.90 -24.48
C ASN A 54 -17.23 -8.23 -24.12
N GLU A 55 -18.41 -8.20 -23.51
CA GLU A 55 -19.22 -9.40 -23.24
C GLU A 55 -19.90 -9.95 -24.50
N THR A 56 -20.11 -9.11 -25.51
CA THR A 56 -20.83 -9.47 -26.73
C THR A 56 -19.95 -9.48 -28.00
N ALA A 57 -18.77 -8.86 -27.94
CA ALA A 57 -17.89 -8.71 -29.08
C ALA A 57 -16.89 -9.86 -29.23
N ASP A 58 -16.71 -10.36 -30.45
CA ASP A 58 -15.69 -11.36 -30.79
C ASP A 58 -14.27 -10.87 -30.52
N VAL A 59 -14.04 -9.55 -30.68
CA VAL A 59 -12.75 -8.91 -30.44
C VAL A 59 -12.91 -7.81 -29.38
N PRO A 60 -12.21 -7.92 -28.24
CA PRO A 60 -12.27 -6.90 -27.21
C PRO A 60 -11.81 -5.52 -27.70
N ALA A 61 -12.47 -4.47 -27.26
CA ALA A 61 -12.09 -3.10 -27.59
C ALA A 61 -10.72 -2.72 -27.03
N ASN A 62 -9.89 -2.08 -27.85
CA ASN A 62 -8.57 -1.57 -27.45
C ASN A 62 -8.59 -0.13 -26.95
N TRP A 63 -9.71 0.56 -27.16
CA TRP A 63 -9.94 1.96 -26.87
C TRP A 63 -11.29 2.16 -26.19
N THR A 64 -11.42 3.16 -25.35
CA THR A 64 -12.68 3.60 -24.78
C THR A 64 -12.80 5.11 -24.88
N ASN A 65 -14.01 5.61 -25.16
CA ASN A 65 -14.34 7.03 -25.17
C ASN A 65 -14.99 7.51 -23.86
N SER A 66 -15.16 6.60 -22.87
CA SER A 66 -15.87 6.91 -21.64
C SER A 66 -15.09 7.85 -20.71
N MET A 67 -13.80 8.06 -20.95
CA MET A 67 -12.92 8.88 -20.09
C MET A 67 -11.98 9.73 -20.92
N PHE A 68 -11.68 10.94 -20.43
CA PHE A 68 -10.63 11.83 -20.95
C PHE A 68 -10.70 12.05 -22.47
N SER A 69 -11.87 12.06 -23.06
CA SER A 69 -12.12 12.12 -24.52
C SER A 69 -11.53 10.95 -25.30
N GLY A 70 -11.14 9.89 -24.63
CA GLY A 70 -10.60 8.65 -25.17
C GLY A 70 -9.27 8.24 -24.51
N MET A 71 -9.16 6.93 -24.25
CA MET A 71 -7.94 6.35 -23.71
C MET A 71 -7.82 4.85 -24.03
N PRO A 72 -6.60 4.28 -23.95
CA PRO A 72 -6.41 2.84 -24.13
C PRO A 72 -7.17 2.02 -23.08
N SER A 73 -7.93 1.02 -23.53
CA SER A 73 -8.80 0.19 -22.68
C SER A 73 -8.04 -0.63 -21.63
N TYR A 74 -6.77 -0.94 -21.87
CA TYR A 74 -5.96 -1.73 -20.93
C TYR A 74 -5.63 -0.99 -19.62
N GLN A 75 -5.88 0.31 -19.55
CA GLN A 75 -5.80 1.06 -18.30
C GLN A 75 -7.00 0.81 -17.38
N ILE A 76 -8.12 0.37 -17.94
CA ILE A 76 -9.37 0.15 -17.20
C ILE A 76 -9.68 -1.34 -17.08
N THR A 77 -9.38 -2.13 -18.14
CA THR A 77 -9.67 -3.57 -18.17
C THR A 77 -8.40 -4.36 -18.44
N VAL A 78 -8.35 -5.60 -17.92
CA VAL A 78 -7.24 -6.52 -18.20
C VAL A 78 -7.46 -7.20 -19.55
N LYS A 79 -6.45 -7.18 -20.40
CA LYS A 79 -6.46 -7.85 -21.72
C LYS A 79 -5.41 -8.94 -21.84
N ASN A 80 -5.75 -9.97 -22.60
CA ASN A 80 -4.79 -10.99 -23.03
C ASN A 80 -3.88 -10.40 -24.12
N PRO A 81 -2.55 -10.37 -23.94
CA PRO A 81 -1.63 -9.89 -24.95
C PRO A 81 -1.61 -10.83 -26.18
N GLY A 82 -1.66 -10.25 -27.38
CA GLY A 82 -1.65 -11.02 -28.63
C GLY A 82 -0.30 -11.68 -28.96
N ASN A 83 0.80 -11.25 -28.34
CA ASN A 83 2.13 -11.83 -28.57
C ASN A 83 2.33 -13.09 -27.72
N PRO A 84 2.74 -14.26 -28.30
CA PRO A 84 2.90 -15.51 -27.56
C PRO A 84 3.85 -15.43 -26.37
N VAL A 85 4.95 -14.66 -26.46
CA VAL A 85 5.91 -14.50 -25.34
C VAL A 85 5.29 -13.69 -24.21
N THR A 86 4.66 -12.58 -24.57
CA THR A 86 3.95 -11.74 -23.57
C THR A 86 2.72 -12.46 -23.03
N ALA A 87 2.08 -13.34 -23.82
CA ALA A 87 0.98 -14.17 -23.35
C ALA A 87 1.41 -15.14 -22.25
N VAL A 88 2.55 -15.83 -22.39
CA VAL A 88 3.07 -16.71 -21.34
C VAL A 88 3.30 -15.93 -20.04
N ILE A 89 3.96 -14.77 -20.12
CA ILE A 89 4.21 -13.91 -18.96
C ILE A 89 2.88 -13.45 -18.35
N TRP A 90 1.91 -13.06 -19.19
CA TRP A 90 0.59 -12.64 -18.75
C TRP A 90 -0.18 -13.78 -18.02
N TYR A 91 -0.16 -15.02 -18.57
CA TYR A 91 -0.81 -16.15 -17.91
C TYR A 91 -0.16 -16.50 -16.57
N VAL A 92 1.17 -16.41 -16.47
CA VAL A 92 1.89 -16.58 -15.21
C VAL A 92 1.48 -15.50 -14.19
N ASP A 93 1.43 -14.24 -14.62
CA ASP A 93 0.94 -13.12 -13.79
C ASP A 93 -0.51 -13.36 -13.35
N GLN A 94 -1.41 -13.74 -14.29
CA GLN A 94 -2.81 -14.03 -13.96
C GLN A 94 -2.96 -15.20 -12.99
N PHE A 95 -2.14 -16.24 -13.12
CA PHE A 95 -2.13 -17.35 -12.17
C PHE A 95 -1.81 -16.87 -10.76
N PHE A 96 -0.76 -16.06 -10.58
CA PHE A 96 -0.40 -15.52 -9.28
C PHE A 96 -1.44 -14.52 -8.76
N ARG A 97 -2.02 -13.69 -9.63
CA ARG A 97 -3.13 -12.79 -9.26
C ARG A 97 -4.35 -13.57 -8.81
N LYS A 98 -4.75 -14.62 -9.55
CA LYS A 98 -5.87 -15.47 -9.18
C LYS A 98 -5.62 -16.21 -7.86
N LEU A 99 -4.39 -16.66 -7.64
CA LEU A 99 -4.01 -17.25 -6.35
C LEU A 99 -4.13 -16.21 -5.21
N ALA A 100 -3.76 -14.96 -5.48
CA ALA A 100 -3.96 -13.87 -4.54
C ALA A 100 -5.44 -13.59 -4.27
N THR A 101 -6.27 -13.52 -5.34
CA THR A 101 -7.69 -13.19 -5.23
C THR A 101 -8.49 -14.26 -4.49
N LEU A 102 -8.08 -15.53 -4.53
CA LEU A 102 -8.67 -16.55 -3.67
C LEU A 102 -8.60 -16.18 -2.17
N PHE A 103 -7.59 -15.37 -1.79
CA PHE A 103 -7.37 -14.99 -0.41
C PHE A 103 -7.64 -13.49 -0.14
N PHE A 104 -7.69 -12.64 -1.16
CA PHE A 104 -7.60 -11.18 -0.99
C PHE A 104 -8.62 -10.35 -1.77
N ASP A 105 -9.53 -10.99 -2.51
CA ASP A 105 -10.51 -10.27 -3.36
C ASP A 105 -11.67 -9.66 -2.58
N SER A 106 -11.74 -9.92 -1.29
CA SER A 106 -12.71 -9.35 -0.38
C SER A 106 -12.01 -8.65 0.78
N ILE A 107 -12.70 -7.77 1.49
CA ILE A 107 -12.20 -7.14 2.72
C ILE A 107 -11.73 -8.20 3.71
N PHE A 108 -12.43 -9.33 3.77
CA PHE A 108 -12.04 -10.49 4.57
C PHE A 108 -10.65 -10.99 4.18
N GLY A 109 -10.42 -11.23 2.88
CA GLY A 109 -9.14 -11.70 2.37
C GLY A 109 -8.01 -10.69 2.59
N LEU A 110 -8.26 -9.38 2.40
CA LEU A 110 -7.29 -8.33 2.66
C LEU A 110 -6.84 -8.31 4.13
N LEU A 111 -7.77 -8.29 5.07
CA LEU A 111 -7.45 -8.26 6.49
C LEU A 111 -6.74 -9.53 6.95
N LEU A 112 -7.22 -10.70 6.52
CA LEU A 112 -6.55 -11.97 6.79
C LEU A 112 -5.14 -11.99 6.19
N GLY A 113 -4.97 -11.44 4.99
CA GLY A 113 -3.68 -11.28 4.33
C GLY A 113 -2.70 -10.42 5.11
N TYR A 114 -3.16 -9.34 5.72
CA TYR A 114 -2.33 -8.51 6.60
C TYR A 114 -1.83 -9.30 7.80
N PHE A 115 -2.71 -10.00 8.52
CA PHE A 115 -2.32 -10.85 9.64
C PHE A 115 -1.27 -11.89 9.24
N ILE A 116 -1.52 -12.61 8.16
CA ILE A 116 -0.60 -13.65 7.67
C ILE A 116 0.72 -13.03 7.21
N GLY A 117 0.67 -11.94 6.44
CA GLY A 117 1.86 -11.27 5.92
C GLY A 117 2.78 -10.76 7.02
N PHE A 118 2.24 -10.04 7.99
CA PHE A 118 3.01 -9.55 9.13
C PHE A 118 3.49 -10.68 10.05
N PHE A 119 2.70 -11.73 10.22
CA PHE A 119 3.14 -12.91 10.96
C PHE A 119 4.34 -13.58 10.28
N ILE A 120 4.32 -13.77 8.96
CA ILE A 120 5.44 -14.31 8.18
C ILE A 120 6.69 -13.43 8.37
N MET A 121 6.55 -12.12 8.26
CA MET A 121 7.66 -11.17 8.45
C MET A 121 8.29 -11.30 9.84
N LEU A 122 7.50 -11.24 10.89
CA LEU A 122 7.98 -11.33 12.27
C LEU A 122 8.63 -12.69 12.55
N ARG A 123 8.07 -13.78 12.01
CA ARG A 123 8.69 -15.11 12.09
C ARG A 123 10.00 -15.19 11.32
N SER A 124 10.10 -14.50 10.20
CA SER A 124 11.33 -14.39 9.41
C SER A 124 12.43 -13.65 10.18
N PHE A 125 12.06 -12.67 11.00
CA PHE A 125 12.99 -11.99 11.91
C PHE A 125 13.43 -12.84 13.11
N GLY A 126 12.79 -14.00 13.33
CA GLY A 126 13.07 -14.87 14.48
C GLY A 126 12.32 -14.48 15.75
N VAL A 127 11.35 -13.57 15.65
CA VAL A 127 10.49 -13.18 16.78
C VAL A 127 9.75 -14.41 17.31
N ASN A 128 9.59 -14.52 18.62
CA ASN A 128 8.82 -15.59 19.25
C ASN A 128 7.42 -15.69 18.63
N LYS A 129 6.95 -16.92 18.41
CA LYS A 129 5.67 -17.18 17.72
C LYS A 129 4.45 -16.51 18.39
N TRP A 130 4.42 -16.42 19.70
CA TRP A 130 3.34 -15.76 20.44
C TRP A 130 3.40 -14.24 20.29
N LEU A 131 4.60 -13.66 20.40
CA LEU A 131 4.80 -12.23 20.13
C LEU A 131 4.53 -11.89 18.67
N SER A 132 4.78 -12.82 17.75
CA SER A 132 4.46 -12.62 16.33
C SER A 132 2.94 -12.55 16.09
N ILE A 133 2.12 -13.29 16.85
CA ILE A 133 0.66 -13.17 16.78
C ILE A 133 0.23 -11.76 17.22
N VAL A 134 0.71 -11.33 18.41
CA VAL A 134 0.37 -10.01 18.96
C VAL A 134 0.83 -8.88 18.03
N GLY A 135 2.07 -8.95 17.55
CA GLY A 135 2.63 -7.95 16.63
C GLY A 135 1.88 -7.88 15.30
N SER A 136 1.48 -9.04 14.75
CA SER A 136 0.63 -9.09 13.55
C SER A 136 -0.70 -8.40 13.76
N ILE A 137 -1.38 -8.66 14.88
CA ILE A 137 -2.66 -8.02 15.20
C ILE A 137 -2.45 -6.50 15.33
N ALA A 138 -1.44 -6.09 16.10
CA ALA A 138 -1.17 -4.67 16.34
C ALA A 138 -0.96 -3.87 15.04
N VAL A 139 -0.16 -4.39 14.11
CA VAL A 139 0.09 -3.71 12.84
C VAL A 139 -1.11 -3.77 11.90
N SER A 140 -1.72 -4.97 11.76
CA SER A 140 -2.83 -5.16 10.81
C SER A 140 -4.10 -4.42 11.23
N MET A 141 -4.26 -4.09 12.50
CA MET A 141 -5.37 -3.30 13.03
C MET A 141 -5.03 -1.80 13.14
N SER A 142 -3.94 -1.33 12.49
CA SER A 142 -3.65 0.10 12.45
C SER A 142 -4.67 0.86 11.61
N SER A 143 -4.95 2.10 11.97
CA SER A 143 -6.02 2.89 11.36
C SER A 143 -5.85 3.09 9.85
N TYR A 144 -4.62 3.16 9.35
CA TYR A 144 -4.34 3.41 7.96
C TYR A 144 -4.99 2.39 7.00
N PHE A 145 -4.96 1.10 7.34
CA PHE A 145 -5.60 0.07 6.52
C PHE A 145 -7.11 0.26 6.44
N PHE A 146 -7.73 0.68 7.54
CA PHE A 146 -9.17 0.95 7.63
C PHE A 146 -9.59 2.29 7.03
N LEU A 147 -8.65 3.15 6.67
CA LEU A 147 -8.89 4.39 5.92
C LEU A 147 -8.84 4.15 4.41
N ILE A 148 -7.83 3.42 3.94
CA ILE A 148 -7.61 3.23 2.49
C ILE A 148 -8.58 2.21 1.86
N ILE A 149 -9.06 1.23 2.61
CA ILE A 149 -10.01 0.23 2.10
C ILE A 149 -11.37 0.88 1.79
N PRO A 150 -12.03 1.62 2.70
CA PRO A 150 -13.27 2.32 2.40
C PRO A 150 -13.14 3.39 1.32
N ALA A 151 -11.97 4.02 1.18
CA ALA A 151 -11.70 4.96 0.08
C ALA A 151 -11.71 4.29 -1.31
N GLY A 152 -11.57 2.97 -1.38
CA GLY A 152 -11.51 2.22 -2.65
C GLY A 152 -10.10 1.97 -3.16
N HIS A 153 -9.07 2.27 -2.38
CA HIS A 153 -7.66 2.08 -2.74
C HIS A 153 -7.22 0.61 -2.62
N GLU A 154 -7.97 -0.32 -3.23
CA GLU A 154 -7.73 -1.76 -3.08
C GLU A 154 -6.35 -2.21 -3.56
N GLY A 155 -5.87 -1.66 -4.68
CA GLY A 155 -4.53 -1.96 -5.18
C GLY A 155 -3.43 -1.56 -4.21
N LYS A 156 -3.57 -0.39 -3.57
CA LYS A 156 -2.68 0.12 -2.53
C LYS A 156 -2.74 -0.76 -1.27
N ALA A 157 -3.95 -1.10 -0.83
CA ALA A 157 -4.19 -1.95 0.32
C ALA A 157 -3.55 -3.33 0.14
N LEU A 158 -3.75 -3.98 -1.02
CA LEU A 158 -3.14 -5.26 -1.34
C LEU A 158 -1.61 -5.17 -1.35
N THR A 159 -1.05 -4.16 -2.00
CA THR A 159 0.40 -3.97 -2.09
C THR A 159 1.03 -3.85 -0.70
N LEU A 160 0.44 -3.07 0.20
CA LEU A 160 0.92 -2.92 1.58
C LEU A 160 0.93 -4.24 2.35
N GLY A 161 -0.10 -5.07 2.18
CA GLY A 161 -0.12 -6.41 2.78
C GLY A 161 1.00 -7.32 2.26
N MET A 162 1.32 -7.19 0.96
CA MET A 162 2.36 -8.00 0.31
C MET A 162 3.78 -7.54 0.64
N MET A 163 3.99 -6.31 1.10
CA MET A 163 5.31 -5.80 1.49
C MET A 163 5.91 -6.58 2.65
N ALA A 164 5.12 -6.93 3.64
CA ALA A 164 5.62 -7.60 4.85
C ALA A 164 6.31 -8.94 4.56
N PRO A 165 5.73 -9.89 3.79
CA PRO A 165 6.42 -11.10 3.39
C PRO A 165 7.65 -10.88 2.51
N VAL A 166 7.68 -9.84 1.67
CA VAL A 166 8.86 -9.48 0.86
C VAL A 166 10.02 -9.08 1.78
N ILE A 167 9.75 -8.23 2.78
CA ILE A 167 10.73 -7.86 3.82
C ILE A 167 11.21 -9.11 4.57
N GLY A 168 10.29 -9.98 4.97
CA GLY A 168 10.63 -11.25 5.61
C GLY A 168 11.51 -12.14 4.75
N GLY A 169 11.21 -12.24 3.46
CA GLY A 169 12.00 -12.99 2.48
C GLY A 169 13.41 -12.44 2.30
N PHE A 170 13.55 -11.11 2.22
CA PHE A 170 14.86 -10.44 2.21
C PHE A 170 15.73 -10.89 3.38
N PHE A 171 15.25 -10.76 4.61
CA PHE A 171 16.02 -11.16 5.79
C PHE A 171 16.35 -12.66 5.81
N LEU A 172 15.46 -13.52 5.31
CA LEU A 172 15.75 -14.95 5.19
C LEU A 172 16.89 -15.24 4.19
N ILE A 173 16.94 -14.52 3.07
CA ILE A 173 18.02 -14.65 2.07
C ILE A 173 19.36 -14.28 2.71
N PHE A 174 19.44 -13.13 3.40
CA PHE A 174 20.68 -12.72 4.09
C PHE A 174 21.05 -13.59 5.30
N ARG A 175 20.12 -14.39 5.80
CA ARG A 175 20.35 -15.46 6.79
C ARG A 175 20.60 -16.83 6.15
N ARG A 176 20.96 -16.87 4.86
CA ARG A 176 21.32 -18.08 4.09
C ARG A 176 20.16 -19.08 3.91
N LYS A 177 18.91 -18.67 4.17
CA LYS A 177 17.72 -19.45 3.86
C LYS A 177 17.21 -19.09 2.45
N TYR A 178 18.09 -19.27 1.47
CA TYR A 178 17.92 -18.73 0.11
C TYR A 178 16.62 -19.18 -0.55
N ALA A 179 16.32 -20.49 -0.56
CA ALA A 179 15.15 -21.03 -1.25
C ALA A 179 13.83 -20.47 -0.67
N LEU A 180 13.69 -20.49 0.66
CA LEU A 180 12.48 -19.99 1.31
C LEU A 180 12.35 -18.47 1.14
N GLY A 181 13.46 -17.74 1.32
CA GLY A 181 13.47 -16.30 1.15
C GLY A 181 13.15 -15.88 -0.27
N ALA A 182 13.78 -16.52 -1.28
CA ALA A 182 13.51 -16.26 -2.69
C ALA A 182 12.04 -16.59 -3.05
N ALA A 183 11.50 -17.70 -2.58
CA ALA A 183 10.09 -18.06 -2.81
C ALA A 183 9.13 -17.01 -2.27
N LEU A 184 9.37 -16.49 -1.05
CA LEU A 184 8.56 -15.39 -0.50
C LEU A 184 8.69 -14.12 -1.34
N VAL A 185 9.91 -13.70 -1.67
CA VAL A 185 10.13 -12.49 -2.48
C VAL A 185 9.47 -12.64 -3.85
N MET A 186 9.69 -13.74 -4.57
CA MET A 186 9.07 -13.96 -5.90
C MET A 186 7.55 -13.95 -5.83
N LEU A 187 6.96 -14.75 -4.94
CA LEU A 187 5.50 -14.89 -4.83
C LEU A 187 4.85 -13.54 -4.48
N TYR A 188 5.29 -12.89 -3.42
CA TYR A 188 4.62 -11.69 -2.93
C TYR A 188 4.95 -10.45 -3.78
N SER A 189 6.10 -10.40 -4.45
CA SER A 189 6.39 -9.37 -5.44
C SER A 189 5.51 -9.51 -6.69
N SER A 190 5.27 -10.73 -7.17
CA SER A 190 4.39 -10.96 -8.33
C SER A 190 2.94 -10.58 -8.06
N ILE A 191 2.46 -10.77 -6.83
CA ILE A 191 1.09 -10.45 -6.42
C ILE A 191 0.92 -8.94 -6.20
N GLY A 192 1.82 -8.32 -5.43
CA GLY A 192 1.62 -6.98 -4.87
C GLY A 192 2.26 -5.86 -5.67
N MET A 193 3.50 -6.04 -6.17
CA MET A 193 4.27 -4.93 -6.73
C MET A 193 3.65 -4.28 -7.97
N MET A 194 2.86 -5.05 -8.72
CA MET A 194 2.18 -4.56 -9.94
C MET A 194 0.84 -3.89 -9.68
N LYS A 195 0.25 -4.09 -8.50
CA LYS A 195 -1.05 -3.49 -8.16
C LYS A 195 -0.95 -2.01 -7.82
N HIS A 196 0.18 -1.59 -7.23
CA HIS A 196 0.46 -0.19 -6.92
C HIS A 196 1.97 0.09 -7.02
N PRO A 197 2.49 0.44 -8.21
CA PRO A 197 3.92 0.61 -8.45
C PRO A 197 4.58 1.65 -7.53
N GLN A 198 3.91 2.74 -7.21
CA GLN A 198 4.40 3.77 -6.29
C GLN A 198 4.74 3.20 -4.91
N MET A 199 3.83 2.40 -4.32
CA MET A 199 4.06 1.80 -3.00
C MET A 199 5.22 0.79 -3.06
N SER A 200 5.31 0.06 -4.15
CA SER A 200 6.42 -0.88 -4.39
C SER A 200 7.77 -0.18 -4.52
N TYR A 201 7.76 0.99 -5.14
CA TYR A 201 8.94 1.85 -5.25
C TYR A 201 9.41 2.34 -3.86
N TYR A 202 8.48 2.77 -3.00
CA TYR A 202 8.82 3.15 -1.61
C TYR A 202 9.34 1.97 -0.79
N LEU A 203 8.81 0.77 -1.02
CA LEU A 203 9.38 -0.45 -0.44
C LEU A 203 10.85 -0.64 -0.84
N LEU A 204 11.18 -0.45 -2.13
CA LEU A 204 12.57 -0.60 -2.60
C LEU A 204 13.50 0.43 -1.97
N MET A 205 13.06 1.68 -1.77
CA MET A 205 13.84 2.70 -1.06
C MET A 205 14.13 2.27 0.39
N MET A 206 13.13 1.76 1.10
CA MET A 206 13.31 1.24 2.45
C MET A 206 14.24 0.02 2.46
N MET A 207 14.05 -0.91 1.51
CA MET A 207 14.90 -2.10 1.39
C MET A 207 16.36 -1.76 1.09
N ALA A 208 16.62 -0.65 0.36
CA ALA A 208 17.97 -0.17 0.13
C ALA A 208 18.68 0.20 1.44
N LEU A 209 17.99 0.84 2.39
CA LEU A 209 18.56 1.16 3.71
C LEU A 209 18.90 -0.10 4.52
N PHE A 210 18.02 -1.12 4.46
CA PHE A 210 18.34 -2.43 5.05
C PHE A 210 19.48 -3.14 4.32
N GLY A 211 19.55 -2.97 2.99
CA GLY A 211 20.67 -3.48 2.18
C GLY A 211 22.00 -2.90 2.62
N VAL A 212 22.06 -1.59 2.91
CA VAL A 212 23.26 -0.93 3.47
C VAL A 212 23.65 -1.56 4.82
N ALA A 213 22.67 -1.83 5.69
CA ALA A 213 22.95 -2.50 6.97
C ALA A 213 23.50 -3.92 6.77
N GLU A 214 22.96 -4.68 5.82
CA GLU A 214 23.45 -6.02 5.48
C GLU A 214 24.86 -6.00 4.88
N ILE A 215 25.13 -5.04 3.98
CA ILE A 215 26.49 -4.84 3.43
C ILE A 215 27.47 -4.57 4.57
N TYR A 216 27.15 -3.64 5.46
CA TYR A 216 28.01 -3.33 6.61
C TYR A 216 28.28 -4.56 7.48
N ILE A 217 27.25 -5.36 7.80
CA ILE A 217 27.39 -6.58 8.60
C ILE A 217 28.33 -7.57 7.92
N HIS A 218 28.08 -7.88 6.64
CA HIS A 218 28.84 -8.89 5.90
C HIS A 218 30.28 -8.47 5.62
N VAL A 219 30.52 -7.18 5.38
CA VAL A 219 31.89 -6.64 5.23
C VAL A 219 32.65 -6.74 6.56
N LYS A 220 32.02 -6.34 7.66
CA LYS A 220 32.63 -6.43 9.00
C LYS A 220 32.94 -7.88 9.43
N GLU A 221 32.08 -8.81 9.03
CA GLU A 221 32.22 -10.23 9.32
C GLU A 221 33.08 -10.99 8.29
N GLN A 222 33.65 -10.30 7.29
CA GLN A 222 34.45 -10.88 6.19
C GLN A 222 33.70 -11.93 5.35
N LYS A 223 32.36 -11.79 5.22
CA LYS A 223 31.44 -12.72 4.53
C LYS A 223 31.05 -12.22 3.14
N LEU A 224 32.01 -11.74 2.34
CA LEU A 224 31.73 -11.11 1.04
C LEU A 224 31.09 -12.07 0.01
N LYS A 225 31.48 -13.37 0.07
CA LYS A 225 30.89 -14.38 -0.81
C LYS A 225 29.39 -14.59 -0.50
N GLU A 226 29.05 -14.69 0.78
CA GLU A 226 27.66 -14.82 1.22
C GLU A 226 26.85 -13.58 0.85
N LEU A 227 27.42 -12.39 0.99
CA LEU A 227 26.80 -11.13 0.55
C LEU A 227 26.49 -11.15 -0.94
N ALA A 228 27.46 -11.51 -1.78
CA ALA A 228 27.28 -11.55 -3.24
C ALA A 228 26.20 -12.56 -3.63
N ILE A 229 26.17 -13.74 -3.01
CA ILE A 229 25.12 -14.74 -3.25
C ILE A 229 23.75 -14.21 -2.81
N ALA A 230 23.66 -13.62 -1.60
CA ALA A 230 22.41 -13.08 -1.08
C ALA A 230 21.85 -11.96 -1.98
N LEU A 231 22.69 -11.03 -2.42
CA LEU A 231 22.32 -9.98 -3.36
C LEU A 231 21.83 -10.54 -4.70
N ALA A 232 22.57 -11.49 -5.27
CA ALA A 232 22.19 -12.13 -6.54
C ALA A 232 20.83 -12.86 -6.43
N VAL A 233 20.63 -13.61 -5.34
CA VAL A 233 19.36 -14.30 -5.08
C VAL A 233 18.21 -13.31 -4.87
N PHE A 234 18.43 -12.23 -4.11
CA PHE A 234 17.40 -11.22 -3.87
C PHE A 234 17.02 -10.49 -5.16
N VAL A 235 18.00 -9.98 -5.90
CA VAL A 235 17.76 -9.27 -7.18
C VAL A 235 17.10 -10.21 -8.20
N GLY A 236 17.55 -11.46 -8.29
CA GLY A 236 16.93 -12.47 -9.15
C GLY A 236 15.48 -12.75 -8.77
N ALA A 237 15.19 -12.90 -7.46
CA ALA A 237 13.85 -13.16 -6.97
C ALA A 237 12.90 -11.97 -7.22
N VAL A 238 13.35 -10.73 -7.00
CA VAL A 238 12.58 -9.51 -7.34
C VAL A 238 12.36 -9.43 -8.86
N GLY A 239 13.42 -9.67 -9.64
CA GLY A 239 13.36 -9.64 -11.10
C GLY A 239 12.34 -10.64 -11.67
N VAL A 240 12.31 -11.86 -11.16
CA VAL A 240 11.29 -12.86 -11.54
C VAL A 240 9.90 -12.42 -11.08
N GLY A 241 9.75 -11.98 -9.83
CA GLY A 241 8.46 -11.54 -9.29
C GLY A 241 7.86 -10.36 -10.08
N VAL A 242 8.65 -9.31 -10.32
CA VAL A 242 8.23 -8.14 -11.11
C VAL A 242 8.06 -8.50 -12.58
N GLY A 243 8.90 -9.39 -13.11
CA GLY A 243 8.86 -9.84 -14.50
C GLY A 243 7.56 -10.53 -14.89
N THR A 244 6.82 -11.11 -13.94
CA THR A 244 5.49 -11.67 -14.21
C THR A 244 4.50 -10.62 -14.71
N GLY A 245 4.68 -9.35 -14.32
CA GLY A 245 3.87 -8.22 -14.77
C GLY A 245 4.47 -7.44 -15.95
N TYR A 246 5.44 -8.01 -16.68
CA TYR A 246 6.18 -7.29 -17.74
C TYR A 246 5.28 -6.64 -18.79
N SER A 247 4.24 -7.33 -19.26
CA SER A 247 3.31 -6.77 -20.25
C SER A 247 2.63 -5.50 -19.77
N THR A 248 2.17 -5.49 -18.53
CA THR A 248 1.56 -4.30 -17.90
C THR A 248 2.59 -3.19 -17.71
N LEU A 249 3.80 -3.53 -17.24
CA LEU A 249 4.89 -2.54 -17.07
C LEU A 249 5.26 -1.90 -18.41
N LYS A 250 5.39 -2.69 -19.46
CA LYS A 250 5.74 -2.22 -20.80
C LYS A 250 4.66 -1.29 -21.35
N ALA A 251 3.40 -1.72 -21.32
CA ALA A 251 2.27 -0.92 -21.77
C ALA A 251 2.15 0.40 -20.98
N ASN A 252 2.26 0.35 -19.67
CA ASN A 252 2.24 1.55 -18.83
C ASN A 252 3.42 2.47 -19.12
N SER A 253 4.62 1.95 -19.33
CA SER A 253 5.81 2.73 -19.67
C SER A 253 5.68 3.45 -21.03
N GLU A 254 5.01 2.85 -21.98
CA GLU A 254 4.73 3.47 -23.28
C GLU A 254 3.66 4.56 -23.14
N TYR A 255 2.56 4.26 -22.47
CA TYR A 255 1.47 5.21 -22.27
C TYR A 255 1.87 6.40 -21.36
N LEU A 256 2.75 6.16 -20.39
CA LEU A 256 3.24 7.21 -19.50
C LEU A 256 3.79 8.43 -20.26
N LYS A 257 4.41 8.21 -21.40
CA LYS A 257 5.00 9.29 -22.23
C LYS A 257 3.95 10.27 -22.76
N GLU A 258 2.72 9.80 -22.95
CA GLU A 258 1.58 10.55 -23.47
C GLU A 258 0.67 11.10 -22.33
N THR A 259 1.19 11.14 -21.11
CA THR A 259 0.44 11.61 -19.94
C THR A 259 1.21 12.73 -19.25
N ILE A 260 0.55 13.44 -18.34
CA ILE A 260 1.19 14.47 -17.48
C ILE A 260 2.42 13.94 -16.72
N ARG A 261 2.49 12.62 -16.46
CA ARG A 261 3.63 11.95 -15.82
C ARG A 261 4.82 11.77 -16.76
N GLY A 262 4.61 11.82 -18.06
CA GLY A 262 5.65 11.84 -19.09
C GLY A 262 6.33 13.19 -19.24
N GLY A 263 5.69 14.24 -18.76
CA GLY A 263 6.19 15.62 -18.84
C GLY A 263 5.92 16.28 -20.20
N HIS A 264 5.04 15.72 -21.04
CA HIS A 264 4.61 16.34 -22.29
C HIS A 264 3.10 16.18 -22.44
N SER A 265 2.41 17.31 -22.56
CA SER A 265 1.00 17.35 -22.98
C SER A 265 0.83 18.54 -23.92
N GLU A 266 0.20 18.32 -25.06
CA GLU A 266 -0.15 19.39 -25.99
C GLU A 266 -1.15 20.39 -25.40
N LEU A 267 -1.81 20.00 -24.29
CA LEU A 267 -2.78 20.82 -23.58
C LEU A 267 -2.14 21.71 -22.51
N GLN A 268 -0.85 21.59 -22.25
CA GLN A 268 -0.14 22.47 -21.31
C GLN A 268 0.17 23.83 -21.96
N ALA A 269 -0.39 24.88 -21.39
CA ALA A 269 -0.07 26.25 -21.78
C ALA A 269 1.42 26.51 -21.45
N GLY A 270 2.23 26.78 -22.48
CA GLY A 270 3.65 27.17 -22.30
C GLY A 270 4.70 26.32 -22.99
N GLY A 271 4.36 25.12 -23.50
CA GLY A 271 5.25 24.34 -24.39
C GLY A 271 6.57 23.83 -23.81
N GLU A 272 6.88 24.08 -22.54
CA GLU A 272 8.10 23.55 -21.92
C GLU A 272 7.92 22.08 -21.52
N ARG A 273 8.84 21.24 -21.99
CA ARG A 273 8.90 19.81 -21.63
C ARG A 273 9.35 19.67 -20.18
N GLN A 274 8.43 19.45 -19.28
CA GLN A 274 8.75 19.00 -17.92
C GLN A 274 9.17 17.52 -17.93
N LYS A 275 10.15 17.16 -17.08
CA LYS A 275 10.64 15.78 -16.97
C LYS A 275 9.81 14.89 -16.04
N GLY A 276 8.54 15.15 -15.84
CA GLY A 276 7.70 14.41 -14.91
C GLY A 276 6.44 15.16 -14.56
N LEU A 277 5.85 14.85 -13.41
CA LEU A 277 4.75 15.60 -12.83
C LEU A 277 5.17 17.04 -12.54
N ASP A 278 4.21 17.94 -12.51
CA ASP A 278 4.37 19.24 -11.88
C ASP A 278 4.60 19.07 -10.37
N ILE A 279 5.53 19.83 -9.80
CA ILE A 279 5.93 19.67 -8.39
C ILE A 279 4.83 20.09 -7.43
N ASP A 280 4.06 21.13 -7.76
CA ASP A 280 2.96 21.60 -6.93
C ASP A 280 1.83 20.56 -6.93
N TYR A 281 1.55 19.96 -8.09
CA TYR A 281 0.61 18.86 -8.19
C TYR A 281 1.08 17.62 -7.40
N ALA A 282 2.35 17.24 -7.51
CA ALA A 282 2.91 16.08 -6.83
C ALA A 282 2.92 16.26 -5.29
N THR A 283 3.01 17.50 -4.82
CA THR A 283 3.07 17.85 -3.39
C THR A 283 1.75 18.37 -2.82
N ALA A 284 0.67 18.37 -3.61
CA ALA A 284 -0.64 18.88 -3.18
C ALA A 284 -1.19 18.18 -1.92
N TRP A 285 -0.88 16.88 -1.72
CA TRP A 285 -1.26 16.12 -0.53
C TRP A 285 -0.11 15.97 0.48
N SER A 286 0.74 16.98 0.59
CA SER A 286 1.80 16.99 1.59
C SER A 286 1.23 16.93 3.01
N TYR A 287 1.90 16.15 3.86
CA TYR A 287 1.54 16.03 5.26
C TYR A 287 2.02 17.25 6.04
N GLY A 288 1.16 17.90 6.78
CA GLY A 288 1.56 19.04 7.61
C GLY A 288 2.57 18.60 8.68
N VAL A 289 3.56 19.45 8.96
CA VAL A 289 4.56 19.14 10.00
C VAL A 289 3.88 18.81 11.33
N GLY A 290 2.89 19.62 11.73
CA GLY A 290 2.09 19.38 12.92
C GLY A 290 1.21 18.13 12.85
N GLU A 291 0.80 17.70 11.66
CA GLU A 291 0.01 16.48 11.47
C GLU A 291 0.77 15.20 11.85
N THR A 292 2.10 15.25 11.85
CA THR A 292 2.94 14.13 12.32
C THR A 292 2.55 13.70 13.75
N MET A 293 2.05 14.61 14.57
CA MET A 293 1.56 14.30 15.92
C MET A 293 0.34 13.38 15.91
N THR A 294 -0.41 13.32 14.80
CA THR A 294 -1.56 12.41 14.66
C THR A 294 -1.14 10.94 14.74
N LEU A 295 0.11 10.60 14.37
CA LEU A 295 0.65 9.24 14.54
C LEU A 295 0.61 8.78 16.01
N MET A 296 0.73 9.70 16.96
CA MET A 296 0.79 9.43 18.41
C MET A 296 -0.48 9.87 19.14
N ILE A 297 -1.11 10.96 18.72
CA ILE A 297 -2.29 11.55 19.36
C ILE A 297 -3.47 11.44 18.42
N PRO A 298 -4.51 10.62 18.73
CA PRO A 298 -5.67 10.48 17.86
C PRO A 298 -6.34 11.85 17.61
N ASN A 299 -6.75 12.07 16.38
CA ASN A 299 -7.46 13.29 15.96
C ASN A 299 -6.72 14.62 16.27
N PHE A 300 -5.38 14.62 16.31
CA PHE A 300 -4.60 15.84 16.58
C PHE A 300 -4.91 16.97 15.59
N LYS A 301 -5.20 16.64 14.33
CA LYS A 301 -5.70 17.57 13.30
C LYS A 301 -7.15 17.27 12.91
N GLY A 302 -7.94 16.73 13.84
CA GLY A 302 -9.33 16.39 13.62
C GLY A 302 -9.56 15.03 12.99
N GLY A 303 -10.77 14.84 12.43
CA GLY A 303 -11.22 13.60 11.83
C GLY A 303 -11.01 13.54 10.32
N ALA A 304 -12.09 13.23 9.58
CA ALA A 304 -12.11 13.25 8.11
C ALA A 304 -12.65 14.58 7.57
N SER A 305 -12.43 14.79 6.27
CA SER A 305 -13.05 15.92 5.55
C SER A 305 -14.58 15.81 5.49
N THR A 306 -15.10 14.61 5.69
CA THR A 306 -16.55 14.35 5.79
C THR A 306 -16.75 13.29 6.86
N THR A 307 -17.36 13.66 7.99
CA THR A 307 -17.61 12.78 9.14
C THR A 307 -19.07 12.81 9.51
N ASN A 308 -19.69 11.67 9.73
CA ASN A 308 -20.99 11.61 10.35
C ASN A 308 -20.86 11.75 11.88
N VAL A 309 -21.19 12.92 12.40
CA VAL A 309 -21.14 13.21 13.85
C VAL A 309 -22.45 12.86 14.56
N GLY A 310 -23.49 12.51 13.79
CA GLY A 310 -24.80 12.09 14.30
C GLY A 310 -25.71 13.20 14.80
N GLU A 311 -26.96 12.84 15.08
CA GLU A 311 -27.99 13.76 15.53
C GLU A 311 -27.82 14.24 16.99
N ASN A 312 -26.93 13.57 17.77
CA ASN A 312 -26.61 13.96 19.16
C ASN A 312 -25.37 14.89 19.21
N SER A 313 -25.02 15.54 18.11
CA SER A 313 -23.86 16.42 18.04
C SER A 313 -24.26 17.87 18.30
N VAL A 314 -23.31 18.64 18.83
CA VAL A 314 -23.47 20.07 19.09
C VAL A 314 -23.88 20.83 17.84
N ILE A 315 -23.34 20.45 16.66
CA ILE A 315 -23.69 21.09 15.37
C ILE A 315 -25.14 20.82 14.99
N TYR A 316 -25.66 19.61 15.24
CA TYR A 316 -27.06 19.29 15.00
C TYR A 316 -27.99 20.16 15.86
N ASP A 317 -27.70 20.21 17.17
CA ASP A 317 -28.50 21.01 18.13
C ASP A 317 -28.45 22.51 17.79
N GLU A 318 -27.28 23.02 17.40
CA GLU A 318 -27.10 24.42 17.02
C GLU A 318 -27.94 24.77 15.78
N ILE A 319 -27.91 23.93 14.75
CA ILE A 319 -28.70 24.17 13.52
C ILE A 319 -30.22 24.15 13.83
N ILE A 320 -30.65 23.22 14.69
CA ILE A 320 -32.05 23.18 15.15
C ILE A 320 -32.39 24.43 15.95
N SER A 321 -31.51 24.89 16.84
CA SER A 321 -31.73 26.10 17.66
C SER A 321 -31.87 27.36 16.80
N GLN A 322 -31.23 27.42 15.65
CA GLN A 322 -31.33 28.48 14.65
C GLN A 322 -32.62 28.40 13.79
N GLY A 323 -33.49 27.41 14.05
CA GLY A 323 -34.78 27.27 13.38
C GLY A 323 -34.74 26.53 12.05
N TYR A 324 -33.65 25.89 11.70
CA TYR A 324 -33.60 25.10 10.46
C TYR A 324 -34.34 23.76 10.60
N PRO A 325 -34.83 23.20 9.46
CA PRO A 325 -35.49 21.88 9.47
C PRO A 325 -34.57 20.76 9.93
N ARG A 326 -35.14 19.75 10.57
CA ARG A 326 -34.37 18.53 11.00
C ARG A 326 -33.64 17.85 9.88
N SER A 327 -34.19 17.85 8.66
CA SER A 327 -33.50 17.29 7.48
C SER A 327 -32.21 18.03 7.15
N THR A 328 -32.23 19.36 7.27
CA THR A 328 -31.04 20.21 7.08
C THR A 328 -30.00 19.93 8.15
N ALA A 329 -30.41 19.93 9.43
CA ALA A 329 -29.51 19.62 10.54
C ALA A 329 -28.86 18.21 10.41
N ARG A 330 -29.68 17.22 9.98
CA ARG A 330 -29.18 15.87 9.72
C ARG A 330 -28.15 15.85 8.56
N GLY A 331 -28.43 16.51 7.46
CA GLY A 331 -27.51 16.59 6.32
C GLY A 331 -26.16 17.19 6.70
N PHE A 332 -26.15 18.25 7.52
CA PHE A 332 -24.91 18.81 8.07
C PHE A 332 -24.19 17.87 9.03
N ALA A 333 -24.91 17.19 9.91
CA ALA A 333 -24.33 16.25 10.85
C ALA A 333 -23.74 15.01 10.16
N GLU A 334 -24.35 14.55 9.08
CA GLU A 334 -23.86 13.41 8.27
C GLU A 334 -22.63 13.77 7.44
N GLY A 335 -22.47 15.03 7.04
CA GLY A 335 -21.38 15.54 6.20
C GLY A 335 -20.44 16.53 6.88
N CYS A 336 -20.34 16.51 8.21
CA CYS A 336 -19.58 17.51 8.96
C CYS A 336 -18.07 17.43 8.67
N PRO A 337 -17.44 18.54 8.22
CA PRO A 337 -15.99 18.61 8.08
C PRO A 337 -15.32 18.71 9.46
N THR A 338 -14.64 17.64 9.85
CA THR A 338 -13.95 17.61 11.17
C THR A 338 -12.43 17.67 11.05
N TYR A 339 -11.90 17.75 9.82
CA TYR A 339 -10.48 17.88 9.53
C TYR A 339 -10.07 19.36 9.39
N TRP A 340 -8.97 19.75 10.03
CA TRP A 340 -8.35 21.07 9.94
C TRP A 340 -6.83 21.02 9.75
N GLY A 341 -6.36 19.98 9.05
CA GLY A 341 -4.97 19.90 8.60
C GLY A 341 -4.76 20.62 7.27
N GLU A 342 -3.59 20.38 6.67
CA GLU A 342 -3.15 21.08 5.47
C GLU A 342 -3.49 20.36 4.16
N GLN A 343 -3.89 19.07 4.23
CA GLN A 343 -4.26 18.32 3.03
C GLN A 343 -5.59 18.80 2.45
N PRO A 344 -5.77 18.83 1.11
CA PRO A 344 -7.01 19.26 0.47
C PRO A 344 -8.24 18.49 0.97
N PHE A 345 -8.09 17.20 1.21
CA PHE A 345 -9.07 16.34 1.87
C PHE A 345 -8.42 15.06 2.40
N THR A 346 -9.04 14.44 3.40
CA THR A 346 -8.60 13.18 3.97
C THR A 346 -9.79 12.30 4.36
N ALA A 347 -9.60 10.98 4.28
CA ALA A 347 -10.58 9.99 4.74
C ALA A 347 -10.54 9.80 6.28
N GLY A 348 -9.55 10.38 6.96
CA GLY A 348 -9.42 10.32 8.40
C GLY A 348 -7.95 10.34 8.88
N PRO A 349 -7.76 10.40 10.20
CA PRO A 349 -6.44 10.53 10.81
C PRO A 349 -5.67 9.22 10.77
N VAL A 350 -4.39 9.30 10.36
CA VAL A 350 -3.47 8.15 10.41
C VAL A 350 -2.88 8.04 11.83
N TYR A 351 -3.42 7.13 12.62
CA TYR A 351 -2.99 6.87 13.98
C TYR A 351 -2.27 5.53 14.10
N VAL A 352 -1.03 5.53 14.57
CA VAL A 352 -0.21 4.32 14.74
C VAL A 352 -0.33 3.78 16.16
N GLY A 353 -0.50 4.65 17.13
CA GLY A 353 -0.66 4.31 18.53
C GLY A 353 0.43 4.93 19.42
N ALA A 354 0.02 5.61 20.48
CA ALA A 354 0.95 6.21 21.46
C ALA A 354 1.91 5.17 22.07
N ILE A 355 1.39 3.98 22.37
CA ILE A 355 2.19 2.86 22.91
C ILE A 355 3.22 2.39 21.87
N VAL A 356 2.85 2.33 20.59
CA VAL A 356 3.78 1.94 19.51
C VAL A 356 4.88 2.97 19.35
N CYS A 357 4.54 4.26 19.37
CA CYS A 357 5.52 5.35 19.34
C CYS A 357 6.47 5.30 20.54
N PHE A 358 5.94 5.07 21.75
CA PHE A 358 6.75 4.88 22.96
C PHE A 358 7.69 3.68 22.84
N LEU A 359 7.19 2.53 22.41
CA LEU A 359 8.01 1.32 22.21
C LEU A 359 9.06 1.48 21.10
N PHE A 360 8.75 2.26 20.07
CA PHE A 360 9.72 2.61 19.02
C PHE A 360 10.88 3.43 19.61
N LEU A 361 10.59 4.47 20.38
CA LEU A 361 11.61 5.28 21.05
C LEU A 361 12.43 4.46 22.06
N LEU A 362 11.78 3.65 22.88
CA LEU A 362 12.43 2.72 23.77
C LEU A 362 13.32 1.74 23.03
N GLY A 363 12.84 1.19 21.90
CA GLY A 363 13.62 0.32 21.02
C GLY A 363 14.87 1.00 20.46
N CYS A 364 14.76 2.28 20.06
CA CYS A 364 15.92 3.07 19.63
C CYS A 364 16.98 3.24 20.73
N MET A 365 16.58 3.25 21.99
CA MET A 365 17.51 3.35 23.14
C MET A 365 18.13 2.02 23.51
N VAL A 366 17.35 0.94 23.52
CA VAL A 366 17.74 -0.36 24.08
C VAL A 366 18.35 -1.30 23.02
N VAL A 367 17.81 -1.31 21.80
CA VAL A 367 18.26 -2.22 20.73
C VAL A 367 19.64 -1.79 20.22
N LYS A 368 20.53 -2.76 20.04
CA LYS A 368 21.87 -2.56 19.49
C LYS A 368 21.95 -3.16 18.08
N GLY A 369 22.88 -2.63 17.27
CA GLY A 369 23.19 -3.17 15.97
C GLY A 369 22.71 -2.30 14.79
N PRO A 370 23.14 -2.64 13.57
CA PRO A 370 22.92 -1.79 12.38
C PRO A 370 21.46 -1.72 11.94
N TYR A 371 20.65 -2.75 12.16
CA TYR A 371 19.21 -2.73 11.80
C TYR A 371 18.42 -1.66 12.55
N LYS A 372 18.81 -1.31 13.79
CA LYS A 372 18.22 -0.19 14.50
C LYS A 372 18.38 1.10 13.71
N TRP A 373 19.57 1.35 13.20
CA TRP A 373 19.85 2.56 12.44
C TRP A 373 19.14 2.58 11.09
N ALA A 374 19.03 1.44 10.41
CA ALA A 374 18.25 1.31 9.18
C ALA A 374 16.76 1.59 9.42
N LEU A 375 16.18 1.06 10.50
CA LEU A 375 14.79 1.34 10.90
C LEU A 375 14.58 2.81 11.25
N LEU A 376 15.46 3.38 12.07
CA LEU A 376 15.38 4.80 12.45
C LEU A 376 15.50 5.70 11.23
N ALA A 377 16.49 5.44 10.37
CA ALA A 377 16.67 6.17 9.13
C ALA A 377 15.45 6.07 8.22
N SER A 378 14.89 4.85 8.03
CA SER A 378 13.69 4.64 7.23
C SER A 378 12.50 5.42 7.79
N THR A 379 12.30 5.43 9.10
CA THR A 379 11.20 6.14 9.75
C THR A 379 11.34 7.65 9.61
N VAL A 380 12.50 8.19 9.99
CA VAL A 380 12.77 9.64 9.90
C VAL A 380 12.66 10.11 8.45
N PHE A 381 13.25 9.36 7.54
CA PHE A 381 13.25 9.70 6.13
C PHE A 381 11.84 9.66 5.52
N SER A 382 11.03 8.67 5.88
CA SER A 382 9.63 8.60 5.44
C SER A 382 8.81 9.77 5.94
N VAL A 383 9.00 10.18 7.20
CA VAL A 383 8.33 11.36 7.77
C VAL A 383 8.76 12.63 7.04
N LEU A 384 10.05 12.85 6.84
CA LEU A 384 10.57 14.03 6.16
C LEU A 384 10.08 14.13 4.71
N LEU A 385 10.05 13.02 3.97
CA LEU A 385 9.50 12.99 2.62
C LEU A 385 7.98 13.20 2.58
N SER A 386 7.26 12.77 3.61
CA SER A 386 5.81 12.97 3.67
C SER A 386 5.42 14.44 3.86
N TRP A 387 6.32 15.29 4.37
CA TRP A 387 6.08 16.71 4.51
C TRP A 387 6.06 17.46 3.15
N GLY A 388 6.55 16.87 2.09
CA GLY A 388 6.43 17.38 0.72
C GLY A 388 6.80 18.87 0.60
N HIS A 389 5.81 19.72 0.27
CA HIS A 389 6.03 21.17 0.16
C HIS A 389 6.42 21.83 1.50
N ASN A 390 6.10 21.24 2.65
CA ASN A 390 6.52 21.73 3.96
C ASN A 390 8.01 21.49 4.25
N PHE A 391 8.69 20.71 3.39
CA PHE A 391 10.14 20.52 3.43
C PHE A 391 10.70 20.45 2.00
N MET A 392 10.47 21.52 1.24
CA MET A 392 10.72 21.59 -0.20
C MET A 392 12.16 21.23 -0.58
N GLY A 393 13.19 21.65 0.18
CA GLY A 393 14.58 21.35 -0.17
C GLY A 393 14.89 19.85 -0.28
N LEU A 394 14.33 19.01 0.58
CA LEU A 394 14.44 17.56 0.47
C LEU A 394 13.58 17.03 -0.68
N THR A 395 12.37 17.55 -0.81
CA THR A 395 11.43 17.15 -1.86
C THR A 395 11.99 17.41 -3.25
N GLU A 396 12.53 18.60 -3.51
CA GLU A 396 13.18 18.97 -4.78
C GLU A 396 14.40 18.09 -5.08
N LEU A 397 15.22 17.79 -4.06
CA LEU A 397 16.36 16.89 -4.21
C LEU A 397 15.92 15.52 -4.74
N PHE A 398 14.87 14.95 -4.13
CA PHE A 398 14.35 13.67 -4.58
C PHE A 398 13.62 13.77 -5.93
N PHE A 399 12.83 14.79 -6.11
CA PHE A 399 12.04 15.02 -7.32
C PHE A 399 12.92 15.17 -8.56
N ASN A 400 14.02 15.88 -8.43
CA ASN A 400 14.92 16.20 -9.56
C ASN A 400 15.98 15.14 -9.81
N TYR A 401 16.50 14.49 -8.76
CA TYR A 401 17.69 13.64 -8.89
C TYR A 401 17.44 12.16 -8.60
N PHE A 402 16.37 11.82 -7.88
CA PHE A 402 16.13 10.41 -7.57
C PHE A 402 15.35 9.73 -8.72
N PRO A 403 15.85 8.59 -9.25
CA PRO A 403 15.25 7.96 -10.43
C PRO A 403 13.77 7.66 -10.24
N PHE A 404 12.94 8.06 -11.20
CA PHE A 404 11.49 7.85 -11.24
C PHE A 404 10.65 8.52 -10.13
N TYR A 405 11.24 9.23 -9.16
CA TYR A 405 10.50 9.83 -8.07
C TYR A 405 9.46 10.86 -8.57
N ASN A 406 9.79 11.60 -9.62
CA ASN A 406 8.89 12.56 -10.26
C ASN A 406 7.81 11.95 -11.18
N LYS A 407 7.62 10.63 -11.15
CA LYS A 407 6.59 9.92 -11.93
C LYS A 407 5.40 9.47 -11.07
N PHE A 408 5.49 9.62 -9.75
CA PHE A 408 4.49 9.12 -8.80
C PHE A 408 3.66 10.20 -8.13
#